data_0f62cb3d3f0fab1fdce5b38cd0366932
#
_entry.id   0f62cb3d3f0fab1fdce5b38cd0366932
#
_cell.length_a   1.000
_cell.length_b   1.000
_cell.length_c   1.000
_cell.angle_alpha   90.00
_cell.angle_beta   90.00
_cell.angle_gamma   90.00
#
_symmetry.space_group_name_H-M   'P 1'
#
loop_
_entity.id
_entity.type
_entity.pdbx_description
1 polymer ?
#
loop_
_entity_poly.entity_id
_entity_poly.type
_entity_poly.pdbx_seq_one_letter_code
_entity_poly.pdbx_strand_id
1 'polypeptide(L)'
;MYSFFPVCVYLYHGSDMQPAADEVCQWSATNQLGLNTLKTKDMLVSFGNPPDISPLIMNNTEIEMVTETKLLGVYIQSNLKWDAHIEYLNKKAASRLHFLRCLKRSGLSSSELVTIFITMIRSVLEYACPVWSTCLTKELSDDLESIQERACRIILPKVSYDSAREQLNLPLLSERRIDICKKLFVAMQKPDHRLHHLLPAPRSVGYGLRNAKKYPLPKCKTNRYKNSFVPYCLYNFQ
;
A
#
# COMPACT_ATOMS: atom_id res chain seq x y z
N MET A 1 13.94 25.65 -7.84
CA MET A 1 12.49 25.85 -7.76
C MET A 1 11.87 24.50 -7.39
N TYR A 2 11.50 24.31 -6.13
CA TYR A 2 10.87 23.06 -5.68
C TYR A 2 9.40 23.11 -6.09
N SER A 3 8.99 22.28 -7.05
CA SER A 3 7.57 22.13 -7.38
C SER A 3 6.92 21.18 -6.37
N PHE A 4 5.99 21.70 -5.60
CA PHE A 4 5.13 20.90 -4.73
C PHE A 4 4.14 20.13 -5.62
N PHE A 5 3.92 18.83 -5.32
CA PHE A 5 2.97 17.98 -6.04
C PHE A 5 1.81 17.65 -5.09
N PRO A 6 0.78 18.48 -4.99
CA PRO A 6 -0.39 18.08 -4.23
C PRO A 6 -1.16 17.02 -5.03
N VAL A 7 -1.32 15.85 -4.45
CA VAL A 7 -2.32 14.87 -4.87
C VAL A 7 -3.49 14.99 -3.89
N CYS A 8 -4.61 15.44 -4.38
CA CYS A 8 -5.82 15.53 -3.59
C CYS A 8 -6.64 14.26 -3.78
N VAL A 9 -6.80 13.46 -2.73
CA VAL A 9 -7.65 12.27 -2.70
C VAL A 9 -8.81 12.55 -1.75
N TYR A 10 -10.04 12.40 -2.23
CA TYR A 10 -11.24 12.69 -1.47
C TYR A 10 -12.10 11.46 -1.23
N LEU A 11 -12.63 11.36 -0.02
CA LEU A 11 -13.80 10.58 0.28
C LEU A 11 -15.01 11.53 0.18
N TYR A 12 -15.85 11.34 -0.84
CA TYR A 12 -17.05 12.17 -1.03
C TYR A 12 -18.02 12.02 0.13
N HIS A 13 -18.28 13.13 0.82
CA HIS A 13 -19.35 13.29 1.82
C HIS A 13 -20.26 14.47 1.46
N GLY A 14 -20.40 14.77 0.17
CA GLY A 14 -21.28 15.84 -0.29
C GLY A 14 -20.71 17.25 -0.11
N SER A 15 -19.43 17.42 0.24
CA SER A 15 -18.77 18.73 0.36
C SER A 15 -18.11 19.12 -0.97
N ASP A 16 -18.34 20.35 -1.38
CA ASP A 16 -17.58 20.97 -2.47
C ASP A 16 -16.11 21.08 -2.07
N MET A 17 -15.22 20.64 -2.97
CA MET A 17 -13.77 20.67 -2.72
C MET A 17 -13.10 21.94 -3.23
N GLN A 18 -13.79 22.76 -3.97
CA GLN A 18 -13.24 24.02 -4.46
C GLN A 18 -12.70 24.92 -3.34
N PRO A 19 -13.42 25.10 -2.19
CA PRO A 19 -12.88 25.89 -1.09
C PRO A 19 -11.54 25.39 -0.53
N ALA A 20 -11.37 24.06 -0.43
CA ALA A 20 -10.09 23.48 0.03
C ALA A 20 -8.96 23.68 -0.99
N ALA A 21 -9.27 23.59 -2.28
CA ALA A 21 -8.31 23.88 -3.34
C ALA A 21 -7.90 25.35 -3.36
N ASP A 22 -8.85 26.26 -3.14
CA ASP A 22 -8.60 27.70 -3.04
C ASP A 22 -7.70 28.02 -1.83
N GLU A 23 -7.93 27.37 -0.69
CA GLU A 23 -7.07 27.51 0.50
C GLU A 23 -5.62 27.05 0.21
N VAL A 24 -5.44 25.93 -0.50
CA VAL A 24 -4.11 25.46 -0.93
C VAL A 24 -3.46 26.44 -1.89
N CYS A 25 -4.20 27.00 -2.83
CA CYS A 25 -3.69 28.03 -3.75
C CYS A 25 -3.23 29.28 -2.99
N GLN A 26 -4.05 29.77 -2.06
CA GLN A 26 -3.72 30.93 -1.23
C GLN A 26 -2.49 30.66 -0.34
N TRP A 27 -2.46 29.49 0.31
CA TRP A 27 -1.30 29.11 1.13
C TRP A 27 -0.01 29.04 0.30
N SER A 28 -0.08 28.49 -0.91
CA SER A 28 1.09 28.38 -1.79
C SER A 28 1.59 29.75 -2.25
N ALA A 29 0.68 30.66 -2.58
CA ALA A 29 1.01 32.02 -2.94
C ALA A 29 1.67 32.79 -1.79
N THR A 30 1.11 32.65 -0.57
CA THR A 30 1.66 33.30 0.65
C THR A 30 3.07 32.78 0.97
N ASN A 31 3.35 31.50 0.73
CA ASN A 31 4.66 30.89 0.98
C ASN A 31 5.60 30.94 -0.24
N GLN A 32 5.24 31.65 -1.31
CA GLN A 32 6.01 31.77 -2.55
C GLN A 32 6.36 30.41 -3.20
N LEU A 33 5.46 29.44 -3.08
CA LEU A 33 5.60 28.10 -3.66
C LEU A 33 4.75 28.02 -4.94
N GLY A 34 5.37 27.65 -6.06
CA GLY A 34 4.66 27.45 -7.32
C GLY A 34 3.89 26.11 -7.32
N LEU A 35 2.57 26.16 -7.44
CA LEU A 35 1.76 24.96 -7.70
C LEU A 35 1.90 24.56 -9.18
N ASN A 36 2.13 23.27 -9.41
CA ASN A 36 2.16 22.73 -10.76
C ASN A 36 0.81 22.08 -11.08
N THR A 37 -0.13 22.85 -11.61
CA THR A 37 -1.49 22.40 -11.94
C THR A 37 -1.50 21.27 -12.97
N LEU A 38 -0.55 21.22 -13.90
CA LEU A 38 -0.44 20.14 -14.90
C LEU A 38 -0.10 18.78 -14.28
N LYS A 39 0.59 18.79 -13.14
CA LYS A 39 0.95 17.56 -12.39
C LYS A 39 0.01 17.27 -11.23
N THR A 40 -0.86 18.21 -10.91
CA THR A 40 -1.92 18.00 -9.92
C THR A 40 -3.02 17.16 -10.58
N LYS A 41 -3.54 16.18 -9.85
CA LYS A 41 -4.60 15.29 -10.32
C LYS A 41 -5.73 15.30 -9.31
N ASP A 42 -6.96 15.26 -9.80
CA ASP A 42 -8.15 15.03 -9.02
C ASP A 42 -8.62 13.59 -9.18
N MET A 43 -9.03 12.94 -8.10
CA MET A 43 -9.52 11.57 -8.14
C MET A 43 -10.66 11.38 -7.16
N LEU A 44 -11.84 11.12 -7.68
CA LEU A 44 -12.99 10.74 -6.89
C LEU A 44 -12.94 9.24 -6.54
N VAL A 45 -12.93 8.94 -5.24
CA VAL A 45 -13.09 7.56 -4.76
C VAL A 45 -14.58 7.30 -4.51
N SER A 46 -15.18 6.45 -5.33
CA SER A 46 -16.60 6.07 -5.22
C SER A 46 -16.78 4.56 -5.35
N PHE A 47 -17.72 4.01 -4.58
CA PHE A 47 -18.10 2.60 -4.60
C PHE A 47 -19.46 2.34 -5.28
N GLY A 48 -20.07 3.38 -5.81
CA GLY A 48 -21.34 3.35 -6.55
C GLY A 48 -21.22 4.16 -7.82
N ASN A 49 -22.36 4.57 -8.36
CA ASN A 49 -22.39 5.53 -9.46
C ASN A 49 -21.80 6.86 -8.94
N PRO A 50 -20.71 7.36 -9.54
CA PRO A 50 -20.15 8.63 -9.12
C PRO A 50 -21.20 9.74 -9.37
N PRO A 51 -21.36 10.70 -8.44
CA PRO A 51 -22.17 11.88 -8.72
C PRO A 51 -21.54 12.70 -9.84
N ASP A 52 -22.36 13.48 -10.52
CA ASP A 52 -21.86 14.50 -11.44
C ASP A 52 -21.19 15.60 -10.61
N ILE A 53 -19.89 15.77 -10.79
CA ILE A 53 -19.07 16.72 -10.01
C ILE A 53 -18.46 17.72 -10.99
N SER A 54 -18.57 19.01 -10.63
CA SER A 54 -17.90 20.05 -11.38
C SER A 54 -16.38 19.89 -11.32
N PRO A 55 -15.67 20.15 -12.42
CA PRO A 55 -14.20 20.08 -12.43
C PRO A 55 -13.58 21.00 -11.37
N LEU A 56 -12.53 20.50 -10.71
CA LEU A 56 -11.77 21.28 -9.74
C LEU A 56 -10.91 22.32 -10.48
N ILE A 57 -10.96 23.58 -10.05
CA ILE A 57 -10.18 24.67 -10.64
C ILE A 57 -9.11 25.16 -9.66
N MET A 58 -7.85 25.21 -10.10
CA MET A 58 -6.73 25.74 -9.33
C MET A 58 -5.94 26.74 -10.20
N ASN A 59 -5.74 27.96 -9.70
CA ASN A 59 -5.06 29.04 -10.45
C ASN A 59 -5.62 29.21 -11.89
N ASN A 60 -6.93 29.29 -12.02
CA ASN A 60 -7.65 29.38 -13.30
C ASN A 60 -7.39 28.24 -14.30
N THR A 61 -6.90 27.10 -13.81
CA THR A 61 -6.67 25.90 -14.61
C THR A 61 -7.54 24.78 -14.10
N GLU A 62 -8.28 24.12 -14.99
CA GLU A 62 -9.05 22.92 -14.70
C GLU A 62 -8.08 21.76 -14.41
N ILE A 63 -8.31 21.07 -13.29
CA ILE A 63 -7.49 19.94 -12.85
C ILE A 63 -8.03 18.66 -13.50
N GLU A 64 -7.14 17.91 -14.10
CA GLU A 64 -7.47 16.64 -14.74
C GLU A 64 -7.99 15.61 -13.73
N MET A 65 -9.24 15.14 -13.93
CA MET A 65 -9.81 14.05 -13.17
C MET A 65 -9.28 12.71 -13.69
N VAL A 66 -8.77 11.88 -12.78
CA VAL A 66 -8.18 10.58 -13.11
C VAL A 66 -8.84 9.45 -12.34
N THR A 67 -8.86 8.25 -12.91
CA THR A 67 -9.36 7.04 -12.25
C THR A 67 -8.26 6.28 -11.52
N GLU A 68 -7.00 6.59 -11.80
CA GLU A 68 -5.83 6.04 -11.10
C GLU A 68 -4.70 7.06 -11.02
N THR A 69 -3.94 7.02 -9.96
CA THR A 69 -2.77 7.88 -9.78
C THR A 69 -1.68 7.19 -8.96
N LYS A 70 -0.44 7.60 -9.19
CA LYS A 70 0.70 7.09 -8.43
C LYS A 70 1.08 8.07 -7.32
N LEU A 71 0.80 7.70 -6.08
CA LEU A 71 1.15 8.48 -4.90
C LEU A 71 2.28 7.80 -4.11
N LEU A 72 3.40 8.48 -3.93
CA LEU A 72 4.57 7.97 -3.18
C LEU A 72 4.98 6.53 -3.56
N GLY A 73 4.89 6.20 -4.85
CA GLY A 73 5.28 4.88 -5.35
C GLY A 73 4.18 3.81 -5.33
N VAL A 74 3.01 4.11 -4.77
CA VAL A 74 1.83 3.22 -4.75
C VAL A 74 0.82 3.71 -5.79
N TYR A 75 0.31 2.82 -6.65
CA TYR A 75 -0.81 3.12 -7.52
C TYR A 75 -2.12 2.98 -6.75
N ILE A 76 -2.89 4.05 -6.73
CA ILE A 76 -4.21 4.12 -6.11
C ILE A 76 -5.23 4.27 -7.22
N GLN A 77 -6.30 3.46 -7.17
CA GLN A 77 -7.41 3.50 -8.13
C GLN A 77 -8.67 4.04 -7.43
N SER A 78 -9.53 4.71 -8.20
CA SER A 78 -10.79 5.30 -7.70
C SER A 78 -11.74 4.30 -7.06
N ASN A 79 -11.63 3.02 -7.44
CA ASN A 79 -12.38 1.92 -6.85
C ASN A 79 -11.65 1.23 -5.68
N LEU A 80 -10.47 1.73 -5.29
CA LEU A 80 -9.57 1.15 -4.27
C LEU A 80 -9.28 -0.35 -4.49
N LYS A 81 -9.27 -0.82 -5.74
CA LYS A 81 -8.70 -2.11 -6.10
C LYS A 81 -7.18 -1.96 -6.26
N TRP A 82 -6.47 -3.06 -6.17
CA TRP A 82 -5.01 -3.06 -6.19
C TRP A 82 -4.41 -3.69 -7.43
N ASP A 83 -5.25 -3.99 -8.44
CA ASP A 83 -4.84 -4.66 -9.69
C ASP A 83 -3.70 -3.90 -10.38
N ALA A 84 -3.86 -2.59 -10.60
CA ALA A 84 -2.83 -1.75 -11.24
C ALA A 84 -1.53 -1.68 -10.42
N HIS A 85 -1.65 -1.64 -9.08
CA HIS A 85 -0.47 -1.64 -8.23
C HIS A 85 0.29 -2.96 -8.28
N ILE A 86 -0.40 -4.09 -8.20
CA ILE A 86 0.21 -5.42 -8.27
C ILE A 86 0.83 -5.67 -9.65
N GLU A 87 0.15 -5.27 -10.73
CA GLU A 87 0.71 -5.32 -12.08
C GLU A 87 2.03 -4.52 -12.18
N TYR A 88 2.04 -3.30 -11.65
CA TYR A 88 3.27 -2.48 -11.59
C TYR A 88 4.39 -3.18 -10.79
N LEU A 89 4.09 -3.73 -9.61
CA LEU A 89 5.07 -4.46 -8.81
C LEU A 89 5.63 -5.67 -9.56
N ASN A 90 4.75 -6.44 -10.21
CA ASN A 90 5.12 -7.62 -10.98
C ASN A 90 6.01 -7.27 -12.18
N LYS A 91 5.69 -6.23 -12.94
CA LYS A 91 6.53 -5.73 -14.04
C LYS A 91 7.92 -5.31 -13.55
N LYS A 92 7.96 -4.55 -12.45
CA LYS A 92 9.23 -4.08 -11.86
C LYS A 92 10.07 -5.23 -11.30
N ALA A 93 9.46 -6.20 -10.64
CA ALA A 93 10.14 -7.37 -10.11
C ALA A 93 10.61 -8.32 -11.23
N ALA A 94 9.81 -8.51 -12.28
CA ALA A 94 10.19 -9.34 -13.43
C ALA A 94 11.46 -8.85 -14.12
N SER A 95 11.61 -7.53 -14.28
CA SER A 95 12.86 -6.94 -14.80
C SER A 95 14.07 -7.29 -13.92
N ARG A 96 13.91 -7.26 -12.61
CA ARG A 96 14.97 -7.60 -11.66
C ARG A 96 15.27 -9.10 -11.58
N LEU A 97 14.28 -9.96 -11.88
CA LEU A 97 14.52 -11.40 -12.04
C LEU A 97 15.45 -11.69 -13.23
N HIS A 98 15.39 -10.89 -14.29
CA HIS A 98 16.35 -11.01 -15.39
C HIS A 98 17.78 -10.76 -14.91
N PHE A 99 17.99 -9.69 -14.13
CA PHE A 99 19.28 -9.40 -13.54
C PHE A 99 19.76 -10.53 -12.61
N LEU A 100 18.89 -11.08 -11.75
CA LEU A 100 19.20 -12.22 -10.89
C LEU A 100 19.68 -13.44 -11.72
N ARG A 101 19.05 -13.68 -12.88
CA ARG A 101 19.45 -14.77 -13.80
C ARG A 101 20.83 -14.54 -14.41
N CYS A 102 21.17 -13.30 -14.76
CA CYS A 102 22.50 -12.95 -15.26
C CYS A 102 23.57 -13.20 -14.20
N LEU A 103 23.33 -12.79 -12.96
CA LEU A 103 24.24 -13.01 -11.84
C LEU A 103 24.44 -14.51 -11.54
N LYS A 104 23.37 -15.32 -11.62
CA LYS A 104 23.49 -16.79 -11.52
C LYS A 104 24.42 -17.37 -12.59
N ARG A 105 24.31 -16.90 -13.83
CA ARG A 105 25.20 -17.32 -14.96
C ARG A 105 26.62 -16.86 -14.75
N SER A 106 26.84 -15.75 -14.06
CA SER A 106 28.20 -15.25 -13.72
C SER A 106 28.85 -16.01 -12.57
N GLY A 107 28.18 -17.05 -12.02
CA GLY A 107 28.78 -17.94 -11.03
C GLY A 107 28.53 -17.53 -9.57
N LEU A 108 27.67 -16.58 -9.26
CA LEU A 108 27.36 -16.24 -7.88
C LEU A 108 26.76 -17.44 -7.14
N SER A 109 27.13 -17.57 -5.87
CA SER A 109 26.62 -18.60 -4.96
C SER A 109 25.14 -18.41 -4.65
N SER A 110 24.47 -19.46 -4.19
CA SER A 110 23.07 -19.38 -3.80
C SER A 110 22.83 -18.38 -2.66
N SER A 111 23.73 -18.24 -1.70
CA SER A 111 23.63 -17.29 -0.59
C SER A 111 23.70 -15.83 -1.06
N GLU A 112 24.60 -15.52 -2.00
CA GLU A 112 24.71 -14.18 -2.60
C GLU A 112 23.44 -13.84 -3.39
N LEU A 113 22.93 -14.79 -4.18
CA LEU A 113 21.70 -14.61 -4.95
C LEU A 113 20.47 -14.40 -4.06
N VAL A 114 20.39 -15.10 -2.92
CA VAL A 114 19.33 -14.85 -1.90
C VAL A 114 19.44 -13.44 -1.34
N THR A 115 20.64 -12.98 -1.03
CA THR A 115 20.87 -11.61 -0.54
C THR A 115 20.39 -10.58 -1.57
N ILE A 116 20.71 -10.78 -2.84
CA ILE A 116 20.27 -9.92 -3.94
C ILE A 116 18.74 -9.98 -4.10
N PHE A 117 18.14 -11.16 -4.03
CA PHE A 117 16.69 -11.30 -4.07
C PHE A 117 16.03 -10.50 -2.94
N ILE A 118 16.51 -10.66 -1.72
CA ILE A 118 15.97 -9.98 -0.53
C ILE A 118 16.06 -8.45 -0.67
N THR A 119 17.22 -7.95 -1.05
CA THR A 119 17.49 -6.50 -1.09
C THR A 119 16.89 -5.81 -2.29
N MET A 120 16.90 -6.43 -3.47
CA MET A 120 16.49 -5.78 -4.71
C MET A 120 15.07 -6.15 -5.17
N ILE A 121 14.61 -7.38 -4.95
CA ILE A 121 13.33 -7.85 -5.49
C ILE A 121 12.26 -7.83 -4.40
N ARG A 122 12.50 -8.54 -3.29
CA ARG A 122 11.55 -8.64 -2.19
C ARG A 122 11.23 -7.27 -1.57
N SER A 123 12.22 -6.39 -1.44
CA SER A 123 12.02 -5.02 -0.96
C SER A 123 10.99 -4.23 -1.79
N VAL A 124 10.89 -4.48 -3.09
CA VAL A 124 9.86 -3.88 -3.96
C VAL A 124 8.49 -4.50 -3.72
N LEU A 125 8.43 -5.83 -3.58
CA LEU A 125 7.18 -6.57 -3.36
C LEU A 125 6.57 -6.32 -1.97
N GLU A 126 7.36 -5.84 -1.02
CA GLU A 126 6.93 -5.53 0.36
C GLU A 126 6.78 -4.01 0.61
N TYR A 127 7.16 -3.17 -0.36
CA TYR A 127 7.09 -1.72 -0.19
C TYR A 127 5.67 -1.25 0.12
N ALA A 128 5.52 -0.48 1.20
CA ALA A 128 4.25 0.07 1.66
C ALA A 128 3.12 -0.98 1.81
N CYS A 129 3.44 -2.26 2.01
CA CYS A 129 2.46 -3.35 2.03
C CYS A 129 1.32 -3.16 3.07
N PRO A 130 1.46 -2.47 4.21
CA PRO A 130 0.32 -2.20 5.09
C PRO A 130 -0.81 -1.40 4.43
N VAL A 131 -0.50 -0.63 3.38
CA VAL A 131 -1.53 0.18 2.67
C VAL A 131 -2.46 -0.70 1.83
N TRP A 132 -1.93 -1.77 1.22
CA TRP A 132 -2.63 -2.50 0.17
C TRP A 132 -2.77 -4.02 0.43
N SER A 133 -1.89 -4.64 1.22
CA SER A 133 -1.78 -6.10 1.25
C SER A 133 -2.94 -6.80 1.95
N THR A 134 -3.58 -6.15 2.93
CA THR A 134 -4.71 -6.74 3.67
C THR A 134 -6.00 -6.81 2.84
N CYS A 135 -6.09 -6.02 1.76
CA CYS A 135 -7.22 -5.96 0.85
C CYS A 135 -7.03 -6.79 -0.43
N LEU A 136 -5.92 -7.50 -0.58
CA LEU A 136 -5.67 -8.30 -1.78
C LEU A 136 -6.64 -9.47 -1.90
N THR A 137 -7.02 -9.77 -3.14
CA THR A 137 -7.62 -11.05 -3.48
C THR A 137 -6.56 -12.15 -3.39
N LYS A 138 -7.01 -13.41 -3.29
CA LYS A 138 -6.09 -14.55 -3.31
C LYS A 138 -5.26 -14.57 -4.60
N GLU A 139 -5.90 -14.33 -5.74
CA GLU A 139 -5.26 -14.26 -7.05
C GLU A 139 -4.10 -13.26 -7.09
N LEU A 140 -4.32 -12.01 -6.67
CA LEU A 140 -3.27 -10.99 -6.63
C LEU A 140 -2.15 -11.33 -5.63
N SER A 141 -2.48 -12.01 -4.54
CA SER A 141 -1.46 -12.50 -3.59
C SER A 141 -0.62 -13.62 -4.18
N ASP A 142 -1.24 -14.53 -4.94
CA ASP A 142 -0.58 -15.64 -5.63
C ASP A 142 0.31 -15.12 -6.78
N ASP A 143 -0.11 -14.07 -7.48
CA ASP A 143 0.70 -13.38 -8.49
C ASP A 143 2.03 -12.85 -7.90
N LEU A 144 1.97 -12.21 -6.73
CA LEU A 144 3.18 -11.76 -6.04
C LEU A 144 4.06 -12.93 -5.62
N GLU A 145 3.46 -14.02 -5.10
CA GLU A 145 4.17 -15.20 -4.68
C GLU A 145 4.89 -15.88 -5.86
N SER A 146 4.29 -15.84 -7.06
CA SER A 146 4.88 -16.37 -8.30
C SER A 146 6.26 -15.75 -8.61
N ILE A 147 6.50 -14.50 -8.21
CA ILE A 147 7.80 -13.83 -8.37
C ILE A 147 8.86 -14.50 -7.49
N GLN A 148 8.52 -14.82 -6.23
CA GLN A 148 9.43 -15.53 -5.33
C GLN A 148 9.68 -16.96 -5.82
N GLU A 149 8.64 -17.64 -6.28
CA GLU A 149 8.78 -18.97 -6.89
C GLU A 149 9.76 -18.95 -8.08
N ARG A 150 9.61 -17.96 -8.97
CA ARG A 150 10.53 -17.79 -10.11
C ARG A 150 11.96 -17.46 -9.67
N ALA A 151 12.13 -16.68 -8.59
CA ALA A 151 13.46 -16.43 -8.01
C ALA A 151 14.07 -17.71 -7.45
N CYS A 152 13.30 -18.50 -6.68
CA CYS A 152 13.75 -19.80 -6.16
C CYS A 152 14.16 -20.75 -7.28
N ARG A 153 13.40 -20.81 -8.38
CA ARG A 153 13.72 -21.63 -9.56
C ARG A 153 14.99 -21.16 -10.26
N ILE A 154 15.32 -19.88 -10.23
CA ILE A 154 16.62 -19.36 -10.74
C ILE A 154 17.75 -19.79 -9.83
N ILE A 155 17.59 -19.67 -8.51
CA ILE A 155 18.63 -19.97 -7.52
C ILE A 155 18.86 -21.49 -7.42
N LEU A 156 17.80 -22.30 -7.33
CA LEU A 156 17.80 -23.76 -7.19
C LEU A 156 16.92 -24.41 -8.28
N PRO A 157 17.43 -24.61 -9.52
CA PRO A 157 16.58 -24.96 -10.67
C PRO A 157 15.89 -26.32 -10.61
N LYS A 158 16.37 -27.25 -9.79
CA LYS A 158 15.88 -28.65 -9.75
C LYS A 158 15.11 -28.98 -8.48
N VAL A 159 14.74 -27.97 -7.70
CA VAL A 159 14.09 -28.13 -6.40
C VAL A 159 12.66 -27.61 -6.49
N SER A 160 11.72 -28.29 -5.82
CA SER A 160 10.34 -27.80 -5.71
C SER A 160 10.29 -26.47 -4.95
N TYR A 161 9.24 -25.66 -5.16
CA TYR A 161 9.15 -24.35 -4.53
C TYR A 161 9.24 -24.42 -3.00
N ASP A 162 8.51 -25.34 -2.38
CA ASP A 162 8.49 -25.46 -0.92
C ASP A 162 9.86 -25.90 -0.37
N SER A 163 10.48 -26.91 -0.96
CA SER A 163 11.82 -27.33 -0.57
C SER A 163 12.88 -26.23 -0.84
N ALA A 164 12.73 -25.46 -1.91
CA ALA A 164 13.66 -24.36 -2.20
C ALA A 164 13.52 -23.24 -1.16
N ARG A 165 12.29 -22.89 -0.74
CA ARG A 165 12.06 -21.91 0.32
C ARG A 165 12.69 -22.33 1.65
N GLU A 166 12.51 -23.59 2.04
CA GLU A 166 13.12 -24.14 3.25
C GLU A 166 14.64 -24.07 3.20
N GLN A 167 15.28 -24.56 2.11
CA GLN A 167 16.72 -24.54 1.95
C GLN A 167 17.30 -23.10 1.91
N LEU A 168 16.56 -22.16 1.33
CA LEU A 168 16.98 -20.75 1.21
C LEU A 168 16.52 -19.89 2.38
N ASN A 169 15.80 -20.47 3.36
CA ASN A 169 15.21 -19.78 4.49
C ASN A 169 14.36 -18.58 4.08
N LEU A 170 13.49 -18.78 3.08
CA LEU A 170 12.58 -17.78 2.54
C LEU A 170 11.13 -18.10 2.96
N PRO A 171 10.54 -17.38 3.92
CA PRO A 171 9.13 -17.53 4.26
C PRO A 171 8.23 -17.07 3.11
N LEU A 172 6.96 -17.45 3.11
CA LEU A 172 5.98 -16.96 2.14
C LEU A 172 5.90 -15.43 2.18
N LEU A 173 5.76 -14.80 1.03
CA LEU A 173 5.58 -13.34 0.96
C LEU A 173 4.29 -12.90 1.66
N SER A 174 3.24 -13.73 1.62
CA SER A 174 1.98 -13.47 2.33
C SER A 174 2.16 -13.43 3.84
N GLU A 175 2.90 -14.38 4.42
CA GLU A 175 3.23 -14.40 5.85
C GLU A 175 4.04 -13.17 6.26
N ARG A 176 5.05 -12.83 5.48
CA ARG A 176 5.88 -11.66 5.73
C ARG A 176 5.09 -10.35 5.71
N ARG A 177 4.17 -10.19 4.74
CA ARG A 177 3.29 -9.01 4.68
C ARG A 177 2.40 -8.91 5.92
N ILE A 178 1.88 -10.04 6.41
CA ILE A 178 1.12 -10.11 7.66
C ILE A 178 1.99 -9.67 8.84
N ASP A 179 3.22 -10.14 8.94
CA ASP A 179 4.15 -9.76 10.00
C ASP A 179 4.50 -8.26 9.96
N ILE A 180 4.70 -7.70 8.78
CA ILE A 180 4.95 -6.25 8.62
C ILE A 180 3.72 -5.45 9.08
N CYS A 181 2.52 -5.87 8.69
CA CYS A 181 1.27 -5.24 9.13
C CYS A 181 1.12 -5.33 10.66
N LYS A 182 1.40 -6.48 11.25
CA LYS A 182 1.35 -6.68 12.71
C LYS A 182 2.35 -5.79 13.44
N LYS A 183 3.60 -5.70 12.96
CA LYS A 183 4.63 -4.82 13.54
C LYS A 183 4.21 -3.35 13.51
N LEU A 184 3.66 -2.88 12.38
CA LEU A 184 3.15 -1.52 12.28
C LEU A 184 1.98 -1.29 13.25
N PHE A 185 1.02 -2.21 13.32
CA PHE A 185 -0.12 -2.11 14.23
C PHE A 185 0.32 -2.05 15.69
N VAL A 186 1.29 -2.86 16.10
CA VAL A 186 1.86 -2.81 17.46
C VAL A 186 2.54 -1.45 17.72
N ALA A 187 3.27 -0.93 16.74
CA ALA A 187 3.89 0.40 16.86
C ALA A 187 2.84 1.52 16.98
N MET A 188 1.74 1.45 16.22
CA MET A 188 0.64 2.43 16.27
C MET A 188 -0.06 2.50 17.62
N GLN A 189 0.03 1.46 18.45
CA GLN A 189 -0.60 1.47 19.77
C GLN A 189 0.13 2.37 20.77
N LYS A 190 1.33 2.84 20.47
CA LYS A 190 2.07 3.81 21.28
C LYS A 190 1.47 5.20 21.09
N PRO A 191 1.20 5.96 22.18
CA PRO A 191 0.57 7.28 22.09
C PRO A 191 1.37 8.31 21.26
N ASP A 192 2.68 8.18 21.22
CA ASP A 192 3.60 9.06 20.48
C ASP A 192 3.70 8.71 18.99
N HIS A 193 3.12 7.60 18.56
CA HIS A 193 3.16 7.20 17.16
C HIS A 193 2.24 8.08 16.32
N ARG A 194 2.74 8.60 15.19
CA ARG A 194 2.01 9.54 14.31
C ARG A 194 0.66 9.02 13.81
N LEU A 195 0.49 7.70 13.68
CA LEU A 195 -0.75 7.06 13.22
C LEU A 195 -1.64 6.59 14.39
N HIS A 196 -1.30 6.92 15.66
CA HIS A 196 -2.08 6.51 16.82
C HIS A 196 -3.55 6.99 16.74
N HIS A 197 -3.76 8.19 16.21
CA HIS A 197 -5.08 8.80 16.04
C HIS A 197 -6.03 8.02 15.11
N LEU A 198 -5.52 7.09 14.28
CA LEU A 198 -6.35 6.21 13.44
C LEU A 198 -6.95 5.03 14.22
N LEU A 199 -6.48 4.77 15.42
CA LEU A 199 -7.04 3.72 16.27
C LEU A 199 -8.27 4.25 17.02
N PRO A 200 -9.29 3.41 17.24
CA PRO A 200 -10.42 3.79 18.08
C PRO A 200 -9.97 4.01 19.54
N ALA A 201 -10.78 4.74 20.31
CA ALA A 201 -10.51 4.89 21.75
C ALA A 201 -10.47 3.50 22.43
N PRO A 202 -9.51 3.25 23.32
CA PRO A 202 -9.47 2.00 24.10
C PRO A 202 -10.75 1.82 24.91
N ARG A 203 -11.17 0.56 25.09
CA ARG A 203 -12.31 0.27 25.98
C ARG A 203 -11.93 0.58 27.42
N SER A 204 -12.77 1.33 28.11
CA SER A 204 -12.72 1.42 29.58
C SER A 204 -13.33 0.14 30.14
N VAL A 205 -12.50 -0.86 30.45
CA VAL A 205 -12.99 -2.12 31.02
C VAL A 205 -13.02 -2.00 32.52
N GLY A 206 -14.19 -1.88 33.11
CA GLY A 206 -14.39 -1.86 34.59
C GLY A 206 -14.12 -3.21 35.29
N TYR A 207 -13.98 -4.28 34.53
CA TYR A 207 -13.70 -5.62 35.04
C TYR A 207 -12.59 -6.29 34.20
N GLY A 208 -11.59 -6.86 34.83
CA GLY A 208 -10.49 -7.59 34.21
C GLY A 208 -10.95 -8.95 33.64
N LEU A 209 -11.60 -8.93 32.48
CA LEU A 209 -11.94 -10.15 31.76
C LEU A 209 -10.67 -10.79 31.18
N ARG A 210 -10.49 -12.09 31.34
CA ARG A 210 -9.45 -12.87 30.64
C ARG A 210 -9.64 -12.70 29.15
N ASN A 211 -8.81 -12.13 28.39
CA ASN A 211 -8.92 -11.84 26.94
C ASN A 211 -9.78 -10.62 26.56
N ALA A 212 -9.87 -9.60 27.40
CA ALA A 212 -10.51 -8.34 27.00
C ALA A 212 -9.70 -7.71 25.86
N LYS A 213 -10.33 -7.58 24.68
CA LYS A 213 -9.70 -6.84 23.55
C LYS A 213 -9.57 -5.37 23.92
N LYS A 214 -8.38 -4.81 23.75
CA LYS A 214 -8.05 -3.43 24.10
C LYS A 214 -8.95 -2.41 23.36
N TYR A 215 -9.24 -2.67 22.09
CA TYR A 215 -10.02 -1.78 21.24
C TYR A 215 -11.38 -2.37 20.89
N PRO A 216 -12.42 -1.54 20.69
CA PRO A 216 -13.69 -2.01 20.16
C PRO A 216 -13.53 -2.48 18.71
N LEU A 217 -14.20 -3.60 18.37
CA LEU A 217 -14.25 -4.05 16.98
C LEU A 217 -15.24 -3.21 16.19
N PRO A 218 -14.86 -2.64 15.03
CA PRO A 218 -15.78 -1.90 14.19
C PRO A 218 -16.84 -2.82 13.59
N LYS A 219 -18.08 -2.32 13.47
CA LYS A 219 -19.13 -3.01 12.72
C LYS A 219 -18.86 -2.87 11.23
N CYS A 220 -18.38 -3.92 10.59
CA CYS A 220 -18.06 -3.90 9.17
C CYS A 220 -19.24 -4.38 8.34
N LYS A 221 -19.82 -3.49 7.50
CA LYS A 221 -20.91 -3.84 6.57
C LYS A 221 -20.41 -4.51 5.29
N THR A 222 -19.13 -4.34 4.92
CA THR A 222 -18.54 -4.90 3.71
C THR A 222 -17.23 -5.61 4.01
N ASN A 223 -16.90 -6.63 3.23
CA ASN A 223 -15.62 -7.34 3.34
C ASN A 223 -14.43 -6.40 3.04
N ARG A 224 -14.61 -5.46 2.12
CA ARG A 224 -13.57 -4.46 1.80
C ARG A 224 -13.22 -3.63 3.02
N TYR A 225 -14.20 -3.09 3.74
CA TYR A 225 -13.94 -2.34 4.96
C TYR A 225 -13.33 -3.21 6.06
N LYS A 226 -13.82 -4.44 6.23
CA LYS A 226 -13.28 -5.39 7.19
C LYS A 226 -11.80 -5.71 6.93
N ASN A 227 -11.41 -5.80 5.66
CA ASN A 227 -10.04 -6.10 5.23
C ASN A 227 -9.16 -4.86 5.10
N SER A 228 -9.68 -3.64 5.26
CA SER A 228 -8.83 -2.45 5.31
C SER A 228 -7.93 -2.51 6.55
N PHE A 229 -6.76 -1.85 6.49
CA PHE A 229 -5.64 -2.09 7.43
C PHE A 229 -6.04 -2.05 8.90
N VAL A 230 -6.68 -0.96 9.38
CA VAL A 230 -7.03 -0.83 10.81
C VAL A 230 -8.07 -1.85 11.25
N PRO A 231 -9.25 -2.01 10.60
CA PRO A 231 -10.19 -3.07 10.94
C PRO A 231 -9.55 -4.47 10.89
N TYR A 232 -8.80 -4.79 9.84
CA TYR A 232 -8.11 -6.08 9.72
C TYR A 232 -7.21 -6.35 10.93
N CYS A 233 -6.40 -5.38 11.32
CA CYS A 233 -5.51 -5.51 12.48
C CYS A 233 -6.27 -5.67 13.80
N LEU A 234 -7.37 -4.92 13.97
CA LEU A 234 -8.23 -5.03 15.15
C LEU A 234 -8.93 -6.39 15.26
N TYR A 235 -9.22 -7.06 14.14
CA TYR A 235 -9.81 -8.40 14.16
C TYR A 235 -8.77 -9.50 14.43
N ASN A 236 -7.53 -9.34 13.96
CA ASN A 236 -6.55 -10.42 13.90
C ASN A 236 -5.39 -10.30 14.90
N PHE A 237 -5.06 -9.09 15.42
CA PHE A 237 -3.81 -8.88 16.17
C PHE A 237 -4.00 -8.32 17.59
N GLN A 238 -5.21 -8.24 18.14
CA GLN A 238 -5.44 -7.82 19.53
C GLN A 238 -5.98 -8.95 20.44
#